data_e1213a3d9c5ffc697cab505d77178530
#
_entry.id   e1213a3d9c5ffc697cab505d77178530
#
_cell.length_a   1.000
_cell.length_b   1.000
_cell.length_c   1.000
_cell.angle_alpha   90.00
_cell.angle_beta   90.00
_cell.angle_gamma   90.00
#
_symmetry.space_group_name_H-M   'P 1'
#
loop_
_entity.id
_entity.type
_entity.pdbx_description
1 polymer ?
#
loop_
_entity_poly.entity_id
_entity_poly.type
_entity_poly.pdbx_seq_one_letter_code
_entity_poly.pdbx_strand_id
1 'polypeptide(L)'
;MAELIKFSPLLISTSIKHYLNGPPRPSWDLKFHLTWALYKSIFSYTSMGAKTIEQMQEDTFRPTPVQAGAMLNEFKINNKYRHEAQVHLEKILKPYEHVLDTEWRDLNDNEINAEWVQVPNDEWEKREIRKTILYLHGGGYYLCSKESHRNITSSIAKKADARILVINYRLAPQNQFPAALQDALAAYLYLLNPPKDAGFEPLNPKNIVISGDSAGGGLSLALGLAIRDAGLPSCAGITCWMMNVLIFFQIWRKGINHVESQISKEFKEKAAALTAKIKKQNLGPKIWHDSFDKLDGRLEMYAPKEGLAIPYVSPILAESLCNLPPLLLVAGGDERLRDEAIYFAHRSAEPNKYKGPSYNAGKFEKSPFQTPTNTTLEIYEEMLHVFQGMEHTSTTKSYERTVEFMNRVTNVLNEPLPPSSYNCINAKGEFGPLKEHHKKSS
;
A
#
# COMPACT_ATOMS: atom_id res chain seq x y z
N MET A 1 -14.28 27.46 1.09
CA MET A 1 -14.54 28.29 2.28
C MET A 1 -15.57 27.66 3.23
N ALA A 2 -16.74 27.24 2.79
CA ALA A 2 -17.77 26.67 3.68
C ALA A 2 -17.31 25.41 4.46
N GLU A 3 -16.51 24.54 3.87
CA GLU A 3 -15.98 23.35 4.55
C GLU A 3 -14.95 23.68 5.65
N LEU A 4 -14.11 24.69 5.45
CA LEU A 4 -13.17 25.16 6.47
C LEU A 4 -13.88 25.76 7.69
N ILE A 5 -15.05 26.40 7.49
CA ILE A 5 -15.87 26.93 8.57
C ILE A 5 -16.39 25.82 9.48
N LYS A 6 -16.73 24.66 8.90
CA LYS A 6 -17.18 23.47 9.66
C LYS A 6 -16.13 22.96 10.65
N PHE A 7 -14.84 23.07 10.31
CA PHE A 7 -13.75 22.63 11.18
C PHE A 7 -13.18 23.72 12.08
N SER A 8 -13.67 24.97 11.99
CA SER A 8 -13.15 26.09 12.79
C SER A 8 -13.17 25.84 14.31
N PRO A 9 -14.20 25.23 14.92
CA PRO A 9 -14.17 24.94 16.37
C PRO A 9 -13.07 23.94 16.73
N LEU A 10 -12.83 22.93 15.88
CA LEU A 10 -11.76 21.96 16.06
C LEU A 10 -10.39 22.63 15.98
N LEU A 11 -10.17 23.46 14.96
CA LEU A 11 -8.90 24.14 14.75
C LEU A 11 -8.60 25.12 15.90
N ILE A 12 -9.59 25.90 16.35
CA ILE A 12 -9.45 26.81 17.49
C ILE A 12 -9.12 26.03 18.78
N SER A 13 -9.90 24.99 19.10
CA SER A 13 -9.66 24.19 20.31
C SER A 13 -8.30 23.48 20.30
N THR A 14 -7.87 23.02 19.11
CA THR A 14 -6.54 22.39 18.94
C THR A 14 -5.44 23.41 19.11
N SER A 15 -5.59 24.63 18.57
CA SER A 15 -4.62 25.73 18.76
C SER A 15 -4.47 26.10 20.24
N ILE A 16 -5.59 26.24 20.93
CA ILE A 16 -5.56 26.53 22.38
C ILE A 16 -4.84 25.42 23.14
N LYS A 17 -5.16 24.16 22.88
CA LYS A 17 -4.47 23.02 23.51
C LYS A 17 -2.99 22.98 23.20
N HIS A 18 -2.59 23.31 21.96
CA HIS A 18 -1.18 23.34 21.55
C HIS A 18 -0.37 24.33 22.39
N TYR A 19 -0.91 25.54 22.62
CA TYR A 19 -0.19 26.57 23.40
C TYR A 19 -0.29 26.38 24.92
N LEU A 20 -1.37 25.81 25.44
CA LEU A 20 -1.53 25.59 26.89
C LEU A 20 -0.85 24.30 27.38
N ASN A 21 -0.99 23.22 26.62
CA ASN A 21 -0.56 21.89 27.05
C ASN A 21 0.66 21.37 26.26
N GLY A 22 1.11 22.10 25.24
CA GLY A 22 2.09 21.65 24.27
C GLY A 22 1.50 20.74 23.19
N PRO A 23 2.30 20.43 22.14
CA PRO A 23 1.91 19.48 21.10
C PRO A 23 1.88 18.03 21.65
N PRO A 24 1.16 17.12 20.99
CA PRO A 24 1.14 15.69 21.36
C PRO A 24 2.52 15.03 21.27
N ARG A 25 3.40 15.54 20.41
CA ARG A 25 4.81 15.15 20.29
C ARG A 25 5.68 16.39 20.23
N PRO A 26 6.88 16.36 20.84
CA PRO A 26 7.74 17.55 20.95
C PRO A 26 8.13 18.19 19.61
N SER A 27 8.25 17.40 18.55
CA SER A 27 8.63 17.88 17.22
C SER A 27 7.48 18.50 16.41
N TRP A 28 6.23 18.37 16.87
CA TRP A 28 5.10 18.84 16.10
C TRP A 28 4.87 20.33 16.28
N ASP A 29 5.04 21.09 15.23
CA ASP A 29 4.60 22.48 15.19
C ASP A 29 3.06 22.60 15.18
N LEU A 30 2.57 23.81 15.28
CA LEU A 30 1.12 24.07 15.27
C LEU A 30 0.47 23.59 13.96
N LYS A 31 1.13 23.79 12.82
CA LYS A 31 0.60 23.40 11.51
C LYS A 31 0.44 21.88 11.40
N PHE A 32 1.45 21.13 11.84
CA PHE A 32 1.40 19.66 11.87
C PHE A 32 0.30 19.18 12.82
N HIS A 33 0.21 19.75 14.03
CA HIS A 33 -0.82 19.39 15.01
C HIS A 33 -2.24 19.65 14.49
N LEU A 34 -2.46 20.80 13.84
CA LEU A 34 -3.75 21.13 13.21
C LEU A 34 -4.10 20.19 12.06
N THR A 35 -3.13 19.89 11.19
CA THR A 35 -3.32 18.96 10.08
C THR A 35 -3.67 17.56 10.59
N TRP A 36 -2.96 17.08 11.62
CA TRP A 36 -3.29 15.81 12.27
C TRP A 36 -4.71 15.81 12.87
N ALA A 37 -5.09 16.87 13.61
CA ALA A 37 -6.42 16.98 14.20
C ALA A 37 -7.52 16.95 13.12
N LEU A 38 -7.27 17.62 11.98
CA LEU A 38 -8.17 17.61 10.83
C LEU A 38 -8.32 16.21 10.24
N TYR A 39 -7.20 15.52 9.92
CA TYR A 39 -7.23 14.16 9.42
C TYR A 39 -7.92 13.21 10.39
N LYS A 40 -7.59 13.29 11.67
CA LYS A 40 -8.25 12.49 12.69
C LYS A 40 -9.76 12.73 12.75
N SER A 41 -10.21 13.95 12.52
CA SER A 41 -11.63 14.29 12.48
C SER A 41 -12.32 13.76 11.22
N ILE A 42 -11.68 13.91 10.06
CA ILE A 42 -12.21 13.44 8.76
C ILE A 42 -12.36 11.91 8.78
N PHE A 43 -11.35 11.21 9.26
CA PHE A 43 -11.35 9.75 9.38
C PHE A 43 -11.90 9.25 10.73
N SER A 44 -12.56 10.13 11.51
CA SER A 44 -13.18 9.69 12.75
C SER A 44 -14.46 8.91 12.47
N TYR A 45 -14.74 7.97 13.36
CA TYR A 45 -15.94 7.17 13.37
C TYR A 45 -17.23 7.98 13.17
N THR A 46 -17.34 9.15 13.83
CA THR A 46 -18.53 10.01 13.77
C THR A 46 -18.75 10.65 12.41
N SER A 47 -17.69 10.94 11.65
CA SER A 47 -17.83 11.53 10.31
C SER A 47 -18.04 10.48 9.22
N MET A 48 -17.51 9.28 9.39
CA MET A 48 -17.67 8.18 8.43
C MET A 48 -18.96 7.38 8.66
N GLY A 49 -19.42 7.27 9.90
CA GLY A 49 -20.53 6.43 10.29
C GLY A 49 -21.92 6.83 9.79
N ALA A 50 -22.06 8.01 9.16
CA ALA A 50 -23.31 8.48 8.58
C ALA A 50 -23.36 8.34 7.04
N LYS A 51 -22.30 7.79 6.41
CA LYS A 51 -22.14 7.73 4.94
C LYS A 51 -22.13 6.30 4.43
N THR A 52 -22.62 6.10 3.21
CA THR A 52 -22.42 4.84 2.47
C THR A 52 -20.97 4.71 2.01
N ILE A 53 -20.57 3.51 1.60
CA ILE A 53 -19.22 3.27 1.03
C ILE A 53 -19.00 4.15 -0.19
N GLU A 54 -19.98 4.25 -1.07
CA GLU A 54 -19.93 5.07 -2.30
C GLU A 54 -19.73 6.55 -1.95
N GLN A 55 -20.47 7.08 -0.96
CA GLN A 55 -20.29 8.46 -0.50
C GLN A 55 -18.91 8.69 0.10
N MET A 56 -18.35 7.70 0.82
CA MET A 56 -16.99 7.81 1.35
C MET A 56 -15.95 7.76 0.22
N GLN A 57 -16.19 6.94 -0.79
CA GLN A 57 -15.33 6.88 -1.99
C GLN A 57 -15.33 8.23 -2.71
N GLU A 58 -16.50 8.81 -3.01
CA GLU A 58 -16.63 10.14 -3.63
C GLU A 58 -15.89 11.22 -2.84
N ASP A 59 -16.04 11.25 -1.53
CA ASP A 59 -15.38 12.23 -0.67
C ASP A 59 -13.85 12.10 -0.69
N THR A 60 -13.34 10.88 -0.82
CA THR A 60 -11.89 10.61 -0.82
C THR A 60 -11.27 10.65 -2.22
N PHE A 61 -12.06 10.70 -3.29
CA PHE A 61 -11.58 10.83 -4.67
C PHE A 61 -11.19 12.26 -5.04
N ARG A 62 -11.42 13.24 -4.15
CA ARG A 62 -11.15 14.65 -4.43
C ARG A 62 -9.66 14.88 -4.76
N PRO A 63 -9.37 15.60 -5.85
CA PRO A 63 -8.01 15.88 -6.25
C PRO A 63 -7.25 16.67 -5.19
N THR A 64 -6.03 16.26 -4.89
CA THR A 64 -5.09 17.04 -4.09
C THR A 64 -4.25 17.96 -4.98
N PRO A 65 -3.70 19.05 -4.42
CA PRO A 65 -2.86 19.98 -5.20
C PRO A 65 -1.66 19.26 -5.84
N VAL A 66 -1.37 19.64 -7.08
CA VAL A 66 -0.20 19.18 -7.83
C VAL A 66 0.97 20.12 -7.55
N GLN A 67 2.16 19.61 -7.37
CA GLN A 67 3.37 20.42 -7.21
C GLN A 67 3.62 21.29 -8.45
N ALA A 68 4.01 22.55 -8.21
CA ALA A 68 4.31 23.49 -9.29
C ALA A 68 5.34 22.90 -10.25
N GLY A 69 5.04 22.96 -11.54
CA GLY A 69 5.86 22.43 -12.62
C GLY A 69 5.62 20.95 -12.95
N ALA A 70 4.81 20.21 -12.19
CA ALA A 70 4.43 18.86 -12.59
C ALA A 70 3.26 18.88 -13.58
N MET A 71 3.31 17.98 -14.56
CA MET A 71 2.27 17.74 -15.56
C MET A 71 1.58 16.41 -15.33
N LEU A 72 0.30 16.38 -15.64
CA LEU A 72 -0.55 15.20 -15.62
C LEU A 72 -1.00 14.86 -17.03
N ASN A 73 -0.95 13.59 -17.39
CA ASN A 73 -1.53 13.07 -18.63
C ASN A 73 -2.39 11.87 -18.32
N GLU A 74 -3.71 12.04 -18.37
CA GLU A 74 -4.68 10.99 -18.09
C GLU A 74 -4.93 10.12 -19.32
N PHE A 75 -5.04 8.82 -19.13
CA PHE A 75 -5.32 7.84 -20.18
C PHE A 75 -5.93 6.57 -19.59
N LYS A 76 -6.18 5.59 -20.43
CA LYS A 76 -6.70 4.29 -20.00
C LYS A 76 -5.77 3.17 -20.44
N ILE A 77 -5.54 2.22 -19.55
CA ILE A 77 -4.85 0.97 -19.88
C ILE A 77 -5.90 -0.06 -20.30
N ASN A 78 -5.72 -0.60 -21.50
CA ASN A 78 -6.67 -1.51 -22.13
C ASN A 78 -6.80 -2.84 -21.35
N ASN A 79 -8.02 -3.39 -21.33
CA ASN A 79 -8.36 -4.64 -20.64
C ASN A 79 -7.59 -5.87 -21.13
N LYS A 80 -6.94 -5.82 -22.30
CA LYS A 80 -6.02 -6.91 -22.72
C LYS A 80 -4.96 -7.21 -21.68
N TYR A 81 -4.47 -6.19 -20.96
CA TYR A 81 -3.48 -6.36 -19.89
C TYR A 81 -4.06 -7.00 -18.63
N ARG A 82 -5.36 -6.76 -18.33
CA ARG A 82 -6.05 -7.51 -17.28
C ARG A 82 -6.22 -8.98 -17.66
N HIS A 83 -6.54 -9.28 -18.92
CA HIS A 83 -6.59 -10.67 -19.40
C HIS A 83 -5.22 -11.35 -19.31
N GLU A 84 -4.15 -10.65 -19.71
CA GLU A 84 -2.80 -11.17 -19.56
C GLU A 84 -2.44 -11.40 -18.08
N ALA A 85 -2.72 -10.43 -17.21
CA ALA A 85 -2.54 -10.55 -15.77
C ALA A 85 -3.36 -11.72 -15.19
N GLN A 86 -4.58 -11.95 -15.67
CA GLN A 86 -5.43 -13.05 -15.25
C GLN A 86 -4.77 -14.41 -15.45
N VAL A 87 -4.15 -14.64 -16.60
CA VAL A 87 -3.45 -15.90 -16.91
C VAL A 87 -2.37 -16.20 -15.87
N HIS A 88 -1.62 -15.17 -15.45
CA HIS A 88 -0.59 -15.32 -14.42
C HIS A 88 -1.18 -15.54 -13.04
N LEU A 89 -2.23 -14.78 -12.69
CA LEU A 89 -2.89 -14.88 -11.39
C LEU A 89 -3.61 -16.21 -11.20
N GLU A 90 -4.31 -16.73 -12.20
CA GLU A 90 -4.97 -18.05 -12.11
C GLU A 90 -3.98 -19.15 -11.76
N LYS A 91 -2.76 -19.08 -12.29
CA LYS A 91 -1.71 -20.06 -12.03
C LYS A 91 -1.25 -20.02 -10.57
N ILE A 92 -0.97 -18.83 -10.02
CA ILE A 92 -0.45 -18.68 -8.64
C ILE A 92 -1.54 -18.72 -7.59
N LEU A 93 -2.80 -18.38 -7.94
CA LEU A 93 -3.95 -18.40 -7.04
C LEU A 93 -4.70 -19.75 -7.03
N LYS A 94 -4.33 -20.69 -7.88
CA LYS A 94 -4.96 -22.00 -7.95
C LYS A 94 -5.10 -22.72 -6.57
N PRO A 95 -4.11 -22.66 -5.66
CA PRO A 95 -4.25 -23.25 -4.32
C PRO A 95 -5.35 -22.64 -3.46
N TYR A 96 -5.76 -21.42 -3.78
CA TYR A 96 -6.72 -20.60 -3.02
C TYR A 96 -8.07 -20.43 -3.73
N GLU A 97 -8.24 -21.04 -4.90
CA GLU A 97 -9.44 -20.85 -5.74
C GLU A 97 -10.75 -21.15 -4.99
N HIS A 98 -10.71 -22.06 -4.06
CA HIS A 98 -11.87 -22.49 -3.26
C HIS A 98 -12.39 -21.41 -2.29
N VAL A 99 -11.59 -20.37 -1.99
CA VAL A 99 -11.96 -19.24 -1.11
C VAL A 99 -12.13 -17.93 -1.87
N LEU A 100 -11.95 -17.94 -3.19
CA LEU A 100 -12.10 -16.76 -4.03
C LEU A 100 -13.46 -16.71 -4.71
N ASP A 101 -13.98 -15.49 -4.87
CA ASP A 101 -15.04 -15.23 -5.83
C ASP A 101 -14.49 -15.40 -7.25
N THR A 102 -15.38 -15.69 -8.21
CA THR A 102 -15.01 -15.80 -9.62
C THR A 102 -15.24 -14.51 -10.41
N GLU A 103 -15.95 -13.53 -9.84
CA GLU A 103 -16.35 -12.28 -10.50
C GLU A 103 -15.17 -11.44 -10.99
N TRP A 104 -13.97 -11.58 -10.39
CA TRP A 104 -12.77 -10.88 -10.86
C TRP A 104 -12.30 -11.30 -12.26
N ARG A 105 -12.76 -12.43 -12.76
CA ARG A 105 -12.50 -12.94 -14.11
C ARG A 105 -13.40 -12.29 -15.16
N ASP A 106 -14.53 -11.74 -14.72
CA ASP A 106 -15.46 -11.06 -15.58
C ASP A 106 -15.08 -9.59 -15.74
N LEU A 107 -14.53 -9.24 -16.89
CA LEU A 107 -14.03 -7.91 -17.21
C LEU A 107 -15.02 -7.09 -18.02
N ASN A 108 -16.30 -7.09 -17.62
CA ASN A 108 -17.35 -6.27 -18.23
C ASN A 108 -17.25 -4.78 -17.86
N ASP A 109 -16.23 -4.40 -17.09
CA ASP A 109 -15.98 -3.07 -16.60
C ASP A 109 -15.18 -2.20 -17.58
N ASN A 110 -15.04 -0.94 -17.22
CA ASN A 110 -14.19 0.00 -17.93
C ASN A 110 -12.70 -0.36 -17.79
N GLU A 111 -11.92 0.06 -18.78
CA GLU A 111 -10.45 0.00 -18.75
C GLU A 111 -9.86 0.69 -17.52
N ILE A 112 -8.60 0.39 -17.17
CA ILE A 112 -7.95 0.97 -15.99
C ILE A 112 -7.67 2.46 -16.23
N ASN A 113 -8.30 3.32 -15.44
CA ASN A 113 -7.99 4.74 -15.46
C ASN A 113 -6.58 4.97 -14.88
N ALA A 114 -5.74 5.62 -15.62
CA ALA A 114 -4.34 5.86 -15.29
C ALA A 114 -3.94 7.31 -15.56
N GLU A 115 -2.87 7.74 -14.96
CA GLU A 115 -2.22 9.01 -15.30
C GLU A 115 -0.71 8.90 -15.22
N TRP A 116 -0.05 9.60 -16.13
CA TRP A 116 1.36 9.90 -16.01
C TRP A 116 1.53 11.20 -15.22
N VAL A 117 2.40 11.16 -14.23
CA VAL A 117 2.83 12.33 -13.46
C VAL A 117 4.33 12.52 -13.71
N GLN A 118 4.70 13.67 -14.25
CA GLN A 118 6.10 13.97 -14.58
C GLN A 118 6.38 15.46 -14.52
N VAL A 119 7.63 15.85 -14.33
CA VAL A 119 8.06 17.24 -14.49
C VAL A 119 8.54 17.40 -15.92
N PRO A 120 8.05 18.40 -16.68
CA PRO A 120 8.52 18.66 -18.02
C PRO A 120 10.02 18.92 -18.00
N ASN A 121 10.73 18.25 -18.88
CA ASN A 121 12.13 18.50 -19.14
C ASN A 121 12.34 18.41 -20.64
N ASP A 122 12.83 19.45 -21.29
CA ASP A 122 13.09 19.50 -22.74
C ASP A 122 14.04 18.38 -23.22
N GLU A 123 14.72 17.73 -22.28
CA GLU A 123 15.57 16.59 -22.56
C GLU A 123 14.83 15.24 -22.53
N TRP A 124 13.55 15.18 -22.09
CA TRP A 124 12.82 13.90 -21.96
C TRP A 124 12.59 13.18 -23.28
N GLU A 125 12.41 13.92 -24.37
CA GLU A 125 12.30 13.36 -25.73
C GLU A 125 13.63 12.74 -26.23
N LYS A 126 14.75 13.07 -25.58
CA LYS A 126 16.10 12.64 -25.97
C LYS A 126 16.75 11.67 -24.97
N ARG A 127 16.15 11.47 -23.79
CA ARG A 127 16.72 10.61 -22.75
C ARG A 127 16.16 9.19 -22.83
N GLU A 128 17.05 8.21 -22.68
CA GLU A 128 16.68 6.89 -22.22
C GLU A 128 15.97 7.01 -20.86
N ILE A 129 14.71 6.55 -20.79
CA ILE A 129 13.93 6.60 -19.55
C ILE A 129 14.55 5.60 -18.57
N ARG A 130 15.39 6.09 -17.66
CA ARG A 130 16.12 5.25 -16.70
C ARG A 130 15.33 4.93 -15.45
N LYS A 131 14.23 5.65 -15.19
CA LYS A 131 13.47 5.52 -13.95
C LYS A 131 11.99 5.82 -14.16
N THR A 132 11.19 4.77 -14.03
CA THR A 132 9.73 4.84 -14.01
C THR A 132 9.21 4.27 -12.71
N ILE A 133 8.23 4.92 -12.11
CA ILE A 133 7.62 4.47 -10.87
C ILE A 133 6.18 4.04 -11.18
N LEU A 134 5.81 2.82 -10.83
CA LEU A 134 4.42 2.39 -10.74
C LEU A 134 3.93 2.67 -9.32
N TYR A 135 3.05 3.63 -9.17
CA TYR A 135 2.54 4.03 -7.86
C TYR A 135 1.12 3.52 -7.63
N LEU A 136 0.93 2.84 -6.51
CA LEU A 136 -0.33 2.28 -6.04
C LEU A 136 -0.78 3.07 -4.81
N HIS A 137 -1.94 3.73 -4.91
CA HIS A 137 -2.42 4.62 -3.85
C HIS A 137 -2.92 3.87 -2.61
N GLY A 138 -2.88 4.53 -1.45
CA GLY A 138 -3.47 4.04 -0.21
C GLY A 138 -5.00 4.12 -0.19
N GLY A 139 -5.59 3.98 1.00
CA GLY A 139 -7.04 4.08 1.20
C GLY A 139 -7.71 2.76 1.59
N GLY A 140 -6.97 1.83 2.23
CA GLY A 140 -7.53 0.60 2.79
C GLY A 140 -8.14 -0.36 1.76
N TYR A 141 -7.78 -0.23 0.48
CA TYR A 141 -8.34 -0.95 -0.68
C TYR A 141 -9.79 -0.57 -1.03
N TYR A 142 -10.41 0.36 -0.34
CA TYR A 142 -11.81 0.73 -0.57
C TYR A 142 -12.05 2.24 -0.67
N LEU A 143 -11.04 3.07 -0.44
CA LEU A 143 -11.08 4.53 -0.52
C LEU A 143 -9.94 5.07 -1.39
N CYS A 144 -9.99 6.39 -1.64
CA CYS A 144 -8.98 7.15 -2.35
C CYS A 144 -8.86 6.80 -3.84
N SER A 145 -7.99 7.52 -4.51
CA SER A 145 -7.78 7.42 -5.95
C SER A 145 -6.43 8.01 -6.34
N LYS A 146 -6.03 7.88 -7.61
CA LYS A 146 -4.86 8.56 -8.17
C LYS A 146 -4.95 10.09 -7.96
N GLU A 147 -6.15 10.66 -8.08
CA GLU A 147 -6.41 12.08 -7.91
C GLU A 147 -6.12 12.57 -6.49
N SER A 148 -6.50 11.77 -5.50
CA SER A 148 -6.28 12.11 -4.07
C SER A 148 -4.81 12.02 -3.64
N HIS A 149 -3.95 11.39 -4.46
CA HIS A 149 -2.52 11.23 -4.19
C HIS A 149 -1.61 12.13 -5.05
N ARG A 150 -2.19 13.07 -5.84
CA ARG A 150 -1.43 13.95 -6.75
C ARG A 150 -0.37 14.80 -6.03
N ASN A 151 -0.60 15.24 -4.80
CA ASN A 151 0.41 15.96 -4.02
C ASN A 151 1.63 15.09 -3.70
N ILE A 152 1.42 13.83 -3.37
CA ILE A 152 2.48 12.85 -3.08
C ILE A 152 3.22 12.49 -4.37
N THR A 153 2.48 12.05 -5.39
CA THR A 153 3.07 11.56 -6.65
C THR A 153 3.82 12.65 -7.39
N SER A 154 3.29 13.89 -7.44
CA SER A 154 4.00 15.01 -8.03
C SER A 154 5.23 15.45 -7.23
N SER A 155 5.21 15.29 -5.89
CA SER A 155 6.39 15.51 -5.05
C SER A 155 7.48 14.48 -5.33
N ILE A 156 7.12 13.20 -5.48
CA ILE A 156 8.07 12.14 -5.87
C ILE A 156 8.61 12.42 -7.27
N ALA A 157 7.74 12.70 -8.26
CA ALA A 157 8.15 12.97 -9.63
C ALA A 157 9.22 14.06 -9.69
N LYS A 158 8.98 15.17 -8.98
CA LYS A 158 9.90 16.31 -8.93
C LYS A 158 11.21 15.99 -8.23
N LYS A 159 11.16 15.32 -7.07
CA LYS A 159 12.36 15.02 -6.26
C LYS A 159 13.19 13.89 -6.84
N ALA A 160 12.55 12.88 -7.43
CA ALA A 160 13.20 11.73 -8.01
C ALA A 160 13.64 11.95 -9.46
N ASP A 161 13.23 13.05 -10.10
CA ASP A 161 13.39 13.24 -11.55
C ASP A 161 12.93 11.96 -12.29
N ALA A 162 11.69 11.56 -12.03
CA ALA A 162 11.12 10.31 -12.48
C ALA A 162 9.75 10.52 -13.12
N ARG A 163 9.41 9.61 -14.02
CA ARG A 163 8.07 9.49 -14.58
C ARG A 163 7.27 8.50 -13.73
N ILE A 164 6.06 8.87 -13.31
CA ILE A 164 5.23 8.06 -12.43
C ILE A 164 3.96 7.66 -13.16
N LEU A 165 3.70 6.35 -13.24
CA LEU A 165 2.42 5.81 -13.63
C LEU A 165 1.57 5.57 -12.37
N VAL A 166 0.44 6.26 -12.28
CA VAL A 166 -0.53 6.09 -11.19
C VAL A 166 -1.82 5.53 -11.76
N ILE A 167 -2.39 4.53 -11.11
CA ILE A 167 -3.63 3.87 -11.57
C ILE A 167 -4.74 3.98 -10.53
N ASN A 168 -5.98 4.04 -11.00
CA ASN A 168 -7.17 3.74 -10.20
C ASN A 168 -7.44 2.23 -10.31
N TYR A 169 -6.87 1.45 -9.39
CA TYR A 169 -7.19 0.03 -9.29
C TYR A 169 -8.60 -0.17 -8.73
N ARG A 170 -9.25 -1.26 -9.09
CA ARG A 170 -10.60 -1.58 -8.64
C ARG A 170 -10.67 -1.71 -7.13
N LEU A 171 -11.63 -1.00 -6.53
CA LEU A 171 -11.81 -0.91 -5.09
C LEU A 171 -12.84 -1.92 -4.58
N ALA A 172 -12.63 -2.34 -3.35
CA ALA A 172 -13.60 -3.06 -2.55
C ALA A 172 -14.67 -2.09 -1.96
N PRO A 173 -15.84 -2.56 -1.57
CA PRO A 173 -16.31 -3.94 -1.67
C PRO A 173 -16.84 -4.33 -3.05
N GLN A 174 -16.94 -3.37 -3.98
CA GLN A 174 -17.48 -3.62 -5.32
C GLN A 174 -16.65 -4.67 -6.07
N ASN A 175 -15.34 -4.64 -5.87
CA ASN A 175 -14.41 -5.58 -6.46
C ASN A 175 -13.45 -6.11 -5.40
N GLN A 176 -13.71 -7.32 -4.90
CA GLN A 176 -12.85 -7.94 -3.92
C GLN A 176 -11.54 -8.46 -4.53
N PHE A 177 -10.61 -8.87 -3.66
CA PHE A 177 -9.41 -9.58 -4.06
C PHE A 177 -9.75 -10.77 -5.01
N PRO A 178 -9.03 -10.95 -6.13
CA PRO A 178 -7.76 -10.32 -6.48
C PRO A 178 -7.85 -9.12 -7.45
N ALA A 179 -9.00 -8.47 -7.60
CA ALA A 179 -9.21 -7.44 -8.61
C ALA A 179 -8.17 -6.30 -8.59
N ALA A 180 -7.85 -5.75 -7.41
CA ALA A 180 -6.81 -4.73 -7.28
C ALA A 180 -5.42 -5.24 -7.67
N LEU A 181 -5.08 -6.48 -7.32
CA LEU A 181 -3.82 -7.10 -7.71
C LEU A 181 -3.75 -7.36 -9.23
N GLN A 182 -4.88 -7.75 -9.85
CA GLN A 182 -4.97 -7.90 -11.30
C GLN A 182 -4.71 -6.58 -12.02
N ASP A 183 -5.29 -5.48 -11.54
CA ASP A 183 -5.08 -4.15 -12.11
C ASP A 183 -3.63 -3.67 -11.94
N ALA A 184 -3.03 -3.92 -10.77
CA ALA A 184 -1.63 -3.58 -10.50
C ALA A 184 -0.67 -4.40 -11.40
N LEU A 185 -0.93 -5.70 -11.58
CA LEU A 185 -0.15 -6.55 -12.47
C LEU A 185 -0.35 -6.16 -13.94
N ALA A 186 -1.58 -5.82 -14.34
CA ALA A 186 -1.88 -5.33 -15.68
C ALA A 186 -1.11 -4.03 -16.00
N ALA A 187 -1.02 -3.11 -15.05
CA ALA A 187 -0.23 -1.89 -15.20
C ALA A 187 1.27 -2.19 -15.31
N TYR A 188 1.78 -3.17 -14.57
CA TYR A 188 3.17 -3.61 -14.70
C TYR A 188 3.46 -4.21 -16.08
N LEU A 189 2.58 -5.09 -16.57
CA LEU A 189 2.69 -5.69 -17.91
C LEU A 189 2.59 -4.64 -19.03
N TYR A 190 1.72 -3.61 -18.86
CA TYR A 190 1.65 -2.47 -19.75
C TYR A 190 2.99 -1.72 -19.86
N LEU A 191 3.73 -1.55 -18.75
CA LEU A 191 5.04 -0.92 -18.78
C LEU A 191 6.10 -1.78 -19.51
N LEU A 192 6.00 -3.11 -19.40
CA LEU A 192 6.92 -4.04 -20.07
C LEU A 192 6.63 -4.20 -21.55
N ASN A 193 5.37 -4.09 -21.95
CA ASN A 193 4.94 -4.35 -23.34
C ASN A 193 3.83 -3.35 -23.74
N PRO A 194 4.17 -2.05 -23.86
CA PRO A 194 3.21 -1.01 -24.21
C PRO A 194 2.70 -1.19 -25.65
N PRO A 195 1.50 -0.70 -25.97
CA PRO A 195 1.06 -0.63 -27.35
C PRO A 195 1.88 0.42 -28.12
N LYS A 196 1.92 0.31 -29.46
CA LYS A 196 2.74 1.18 -30.32
C LYS A 196 2.42 2.69 -30.17
N ASP A 197 1.21 3.01 -29.78
CA ASP A 197 0.71 4.37 -29.57
C ASP A 197 0.81 4.86 -28.10
N ALA A 198 1.48 4.11 -27.24
CA ALA A 198 1.65 4.48 -25.83
C ALA A 198 2.57 5.71 -25.62
N GLY A 199 3.34 6.11 -26.63
CA GLY A 199 4.28 7.22 -26.55
C GLY A 199 5.58 6.90 -25.79
N PHE A 200 5.87 5.63 -25.56
CA PHE A 200 7.14 5.15 -25.00
C PHE A 200 7.40 3.69 -25.43
N GLU A 201 8.68 3.32 -25.48
CA GLU A 201 9.13 1.97 -25.80
C GLU A 201 9.03 1.02 -24.58
N PRO A 202 9.02 -0.33 -24.79
CA PRO A 202 9.06 -1.31 -23.71
C PRO A 202 10.14 -0.98 -22.67
N LEU A 203 9.76 -0.87 -21.42
CA LEU A 203 10.69 -0.54 -20.34
C LEU A 203 11.47 -1.75 -19.87
N ASN A 204 12.77 -1.56 -19.63
CA ASN A 204 13.54 -2.55 -18.91
C ASN A 204 12.98 -2.68 -17.49
N PRO A 205 12.66 -3.88 -16.98
CA PRO A 205 12.19 -4.08 -15.61
C PRO A 205 13.11 -3.43 -14.56
N LYS A 206 14.42 -3.37 -14.82
CA LYS A 206 15.41 -2.72 -13.94
C LYS A 206 15.35 -1.20 -13.93
N ASN A 207 14.50 -0.60 -14.74
CA ASN A 207 14.17 0.82 -14.72
C ASN A 207 12.81 1.09 -14.05
N ILE A 208 12.11 0.06 -13.57
CA ILE A 208 10.79 0.17 -12.94
C ILE A 208 10.92 -0.02 -11.43
N VAL A 209 10.47 0.97 -10.65
CA VAL A 209 10.28 0.87 -9.20
C VAL A 209 8.79 0.81 -8.91
N ILE A 210 8.36 -0.15 -8.09
CA ILE A 210 7.00 -0.21 -7.60
C ILE A 210 6.94 0.55 -6.27
N SER A 211 5.95 1.41 -6.10
CA SER A 211 5.80 2.24 -4.90
C SER A 211 4.35 2.34 -4.48
N GLY A 212 4.11 2.55 -3.20
CA GLY A 212 2.77 2.80 -2.68
C GLY A 212 2.79 3.10 -1.19
N ASP A 213 1.68 3.64 -0.72
CA ASP A 213 1.45 3.98 0.67
C ASP A 213 0.30 3.17 1.27
N SER A 214 0.35 2.86 2.56
CA SER A 214 -0.72 2.16 3.29
C SER A 214 -1.16 0.87 2.58
N ALA A 215 -2.41 0.75 2.17
CA ALA A 215 -2.92 -0.36 1.37
C ALA A 215 -2.17 -0.51 0.04
N GLY A 216 -1.81 0.61 -0.60
CA GLY A 216 -0.98 0.59 -1.81
C GLY A 216 0.43 0.06 -1.57
N GLY A 217 1.00 0.29 -0.39
CA GLY A 217 2.26 -0.35 0.04
C GLY A 217 2.11 -1.86 0.18
N GLY A 218 1.01 -2.33 0.80
CA GLY A 218 0.66 -3.76 0.86
C GLY A 218 0.46 -4.36 -0.53
N LEU A 219 -0.26 -3.66 -1.41
CA LEU A 219 -0.48 -4.06 -2.80
C LEU A 219 0.83 -4.11 -3.60
N SER A 220 1.78 -3.20 -3.32
CA SER A 220 3.11 -3.20 -3.94
C SER A 220 3.91 -4.45 -3.59
N LEU A 221 3.84 -4.89 -2.32
CA LEU A 221 4.48 -6.13 -1.89
C LEU A 221 3.77 -7.37 -2.43
N ALA A 222 2.43 -7.36 -2.46
CA ALA A 222 1.63 -8.42 -3.09
C ALA A 222 1.95 -8.56 -4.58
N LEU A 223 2.10 -7.44 -5.29
CA LEU A 223 2.53 -7.40 -6.69
C LEU A 223 3.95 -7.95 -6.85
N GLY A 224 4.88 -7.59 -5.96
CA GLY A 224 6.24 -8.14 -5.95
C GLY A 224 6.27 -9.66 -5.79
N LEU A 225 5.45 -10.20 -4.86
CA LEU A 225 5.26 -11.64 -4.69
C LEU A 225 4.65 -12.27 -5.95
N ALA A 226 3.62 -11.67 -6.53
CA ALA A 226 2.96 -12.20 -7.72
C ALA A 226 3.89 -12.22 -8.95
N ILE A 227 4.69 -11.18 -9.16
CA ILE A 227 5.71 -11.11 -10.21
C ILE A 227 6.73 -12.25 -10.04
N ARG A 228 7.26 -12.44 -8.82
CA ARG A 228 8.21 -13.51 -8.50
C ARG A 228 7.60 -14.90 -8.74
N ASP A 229 6.44 -15.16 -8.16
CA ASP A 229 5.81 -16.48 -8.16
C ASP A 229 5.26 -16.86 -9.53
N ALA A 230 4.88 -15.88 -10.36
CA ALA A 230 4.52 -16.08 -11.76
C ALA A 230 5.73 -16.25 -12.70
N GLY A 231 6.95 -16.04 -12.20
CA GLY A 231 8.19 -16.11 -13.01
C GLY A 231 8.34 -14.95 -13.99
N LEU A 232 7.73 -13.81 -13.70
CA LEU A 232 7.84 -12.60 -14.52
C LEU A 232 9.15 -11.85 -14.25
N PRO A 233 9.63 -11.02 -15.20
CA PRO A 233 10.82 -10.19 -14.99
C PRO A 233 10.66 -9.31 -13.75
N SER A 234 11.63 -9.36 -12.82
CA SER A 234 11.61 -8.63 -11.56
C SER A 234 11.91 -7.14 -11.75
N CYS A 235 11.14 -6.26 -11.14
CA CYS A 235 11.38 -4.82 -11.11
C CYS A 235 12.71 -4.45 -10.41
N ALA A 236 13.12 -3.19 -10.48
CA ALA A 236 14.36 -2.69 -9.89
C ALA A 236 14.34 -2.70 -8.36
N GLY A 237 13.21 -2.32 -7.76
CA GLY A 237 13.01 -2.25 -6.31
C GLY A 237 11.57 -1.94 -5.96
N ILE A 238 11.23 -2.09 -4.68
CA ILE A 238 9.91 -1.73 -4.14
C ILE A 238 10.10 -0.77 -2.97
N THR A 239 9.36 0.34 -2.99
CA THR A 239 9.31 1.28 -1.87
C THR A 239 7.90 1.30 -1.26
N CYS A 240 7.81 1.08 0.03
CA CYS A 240 6.53 1.06 0.73
C CYS A 240 6.54 2.07 1.87
N TRP A 241 5.59 3.01 1.83
CA TRP A 241 5.34 3.93 2.91
C TRP A 241 4.17 3.44 3.75
N MET A 242 4.44 3.10 5.04
CA MET A 242 3.37 2.71 5.97
C MET A 242 2.53 1.54 5.47
N MET A 243 3.18 0.46 5.07
CA MET A 243 2.53 -0.66 4.41
C MET A 243 1.54 -1.40 5.30
N ASN A 244 0.37 -1.68 4.75
CA ASN A 244 -0.59 -2.61 5.32
C ASN A 244 -0.29 -4.02 4.78
N VAL A 245 0.50 -4.78 5.50
CA VAL A 245 0.91 -6.15 5.09
C VAL A 245 0.10 -7.26 5.74
N LEU A 246 -0.72 -6.91 6.73
CA LEU A 246 -1.67 -7.79 7.37
C LEU A 246 -3.03 -7.11 7.36
N ILE A 247 -3.99 -7.63 6.58
CA ILE A 247 -5.34 -7.07 6.52
C ILE A 247 -6.12 -7.51 7.76
N PHE A 248 -5.64 -7.09 8.92
CA PHE A 248 -6.37 -7.17 10.17
C PHE A 248 -6.86 -5.78 10.56
N PHE A 249 -8.09 -5.46 10.19
CA PHE A 249 -8.76 -4.20 10.56
C PHE A 249 -9.06 -4.10 12.06
N GLN A 250 -8.05 -4.24 12.92
CA GLN A 250 -8.24 -3.91 14.35
C GLN A 250 -8.46 -2.42 14.59
N ILE A 251 -8.03 -1.57 13.65
CA ILE A 251 -8.09 -0.11 13.79
C ILE A 251 -9.53 0.41 13.86
N TRP A 252 -10.47 -0.29 13.22
CA TRP A 252 -11.85 0.15 13.01
C TRP A 252 -12.89 -0.61 13.84
N ARG A 253 -12.47 -1.35 14.87
CA ARG A 253 -13.34 -2.24 15.63
C ARG A 253 -14.65 -1.59 16.14
N LYS A 254 -14.67 -0.27 16.40
CA LYS A 254 -15.89 0.47 16.75
C LYS A 254 -16.59 1.08 15.52
N GLY A 255 -15.86 1.38 14.42
CA GLY A 255 -16.37 1.99 13.21
C GLY A 255 -17.05 0.99 12.27
N ILE A 256 -16.52 -0.23 12.19
CA ILE A 256 -17.03 -1.27 11.27
C ILE A 256 -18.47 -1.66 11.58
N ASN A 257 -18.86 -1.80 12.84
CA ASN A 257 -20.24 -2.17 13.19
C ASN A 257 -21.27 -1.15 12.67
N HIS A 258 -20.87 0.08 12.41
CA HIS A 258 -21.75 1.12 11.86
C HIS A 258 -21.69 1.17 10.34
N VAL A 259 -20.51 0.97 9.73
CA VAL A 259 -20.34 0.81 8.28
C VAL A 259 -21.07 -0.43 7.80
N GLU A 260 -21.08 -1.54 8.56
CA GLU A 260 -21.84 -2.75 8.27
C GLU A 260 -23.34 -2.49 8.08
N SER A 261 -23.91 -1.54 8.81
CA SER A 261 -25.34 -1.20 8.67
C SER A 261 -25.64 -0.53 7.31
N GLN A 262 -24.63 0.01 6.64
CA GLN A 262 -24.75 0.82 5.42
C GLN A 262 -24.26 0.11 4.15
N ILE A 263 -23.60 -1.04 4.30
CA ILE A 263 -23.24 -1.87 3.17
C ILE A 263 -24.50 -2.45 2.53
N SER A 264 -24.54 -2.46 1.21
CA SER A 264 -25.72 -2.92 0.46
C SER A 264 -26.14 -4.31 0.93
N LYS A 265 -27.46 -4.53 0.99
CA LYS A 265 -28.04 -5.84 1.33
C LYS A 265 -27.50 -6.93 0.42
N GLU A 266 -27.32 -6.62 -0.85
CA GLU A 266 -26.78 -7.52 -1.87
C GLU A 266 -25.36 -7.99 -1.54
N PHE A 267 -24.47 -7.07 -1.11
CA PHE A 267 -23.12 -7.44 -0.72
C PHE A 267 -23.09 -8.35 0.53
N LYS A 268 -23.94 -8.05 1.54
CA LYS A 268 -24.08 -8.91 2.72
C LYS A 268 -24.56 -10.30 2.37
N GLU A 269 -25.50 -10.41 1.46
CA GLU A 269 -26.04 -11.69 0.98
C GLU A 269 -24.98 -12.48 0.21
N LYS A 270 -24.20 -11.83 -0.67
CA LYS A 270 -23.07 -12.46 -1.38
C LYS A 270 -21.98 -12.96 -0.42
N ALA A 271 -21.57 -12.12 0.51
CA ALA A 271 -20.55 -12.47 1.51
C ALA A 271 -21.03 -13.64 2.40
N ALA A 272 -22.28 -13.61 2.84
CA ALA A 272 -22.90 -14.70 3.61
C ALA A 272 -23.00 -16.00 2.81
N ALA A 273 -23.39 -15.93 1.54
CA ALA A 273 -23.49 -17.08 0.65
C ALA A 273 -22.11 -17.72 0.40
N LEU A 274 -21.06 -16.92 0.17
CA LEU A 274 -19.69 -17.37 -0.01
C LEU A 274 -19.16 -18.03 1.26
N THR A 275 -19.33 -17.40 2.41
CA THR A 275 -18.95 -17.95 3.72
C THR A 275 -19.66 -19.27 4.00
N ALA A 276 -20.96 -19.37 3.70
CA ALA A 276 -21.72 -20.62 3.85
C ALA A 276 -21.22 -21.72 2.93
N LYS A 277 -20.86 -21.39 1.67
CA LYS A 277 -20.26 -22.33 0.71
C LYS A 277 -18.94 -22.88 1.22
N ILE A 278 -18.06 -22.02 1.72
CA ILE A 278 -16.74 -22.37 2.24
C ILE A 278 -16.87 -23.26 3.49
N LYS A 279 -17.74 -22.88 4.44
CA LYS A 279 -18.05 -23.68 5.64
C LYS A 279 -18.58 -25.07 5.28
N LYS A 280 -19.51 -25.15 4.31
CA LYS A 280 -20.12 -26.43 3.87
C LYS A 280 -19.10 -27.36 3.22
N GLN A 281 -18.09 -26.84 2.54
CA GLN A 281 -17.06 -27.62 1.87
C GLN A 281 -15.89 -27.97 2.77
N ASN A 282 -15.86 -27.50 4.03
CA ASN A 282 -14.77 -27.70 4.98
C ASN A 282 -13.37 -27.37 4.43
N LEU A 283 -13.31 -26.33 3.59
CA LEU A 283 -12.15 -25.97 2.76
C LEU A 283 -11.15 -25.04 3.45
N GLY A 284 -11.44 -24.59 4.67
CA GLY A 284 -10.54 -23.71 5.42
C GLY A 284 -9.45 -24.48 6.19
N PRO A 285 -8.28 -23.89 6.44
CA PRO A 285 -7.30 -24.46 7.36
C PRO A 285 -7.92 -24.66 8.75
N LYS A 286 -7.82 -25.85 9.33
CA LYS A 286 -8.42 -26.18 10.65
C LYS A 286 -8.06 -25.21 11.78
N ILE A 287 -6.92 -24.53 11.67
CA ILE A 287 -6.40 -23.56 12.64
C ILE A 287 -7.25 -22.28 12.70
N TRP A 288 -8.05 -21.99 11.68
CA TRP A 288 -8.83 -20.75 11.55
C TRP A 288 -10.18 -20.79 12.26
N HIS A 289 -10.73 -21.99 12.48
CA HIS A 289 -12.05 -22.16 13.07
C HIS A 289 -12.14 -21.64 14.52
N ASP A 290 -11.13 -21.88 15.36
CA ASP A 290 -11.22 -21.57 16.79
C ASP A 290 -10.93 -20.10 17.13
N SER A 291 -10.10 -19.42 16.33
CA SER A 291 -9.71 -18.04 16.59
C SER A 291 -10.61 -17.01 15.92
N PHE A 292 -11.23 -17.37 14.79
CA PHE A 292 -12.06 -16.46 13.98
C PHE A 292 -13.55 -16.55 14.30
N ASP A 293 -14.07 -17.63 14.83
CA ASP A 293 -15.46 -17.70 15.31
C ASP A 293 -15.74 -16.74 16.47
N LYS A 294 -14.70 -16.35 17.21
CA LYS A 294 -14.78 -15.26 18.23
C LYS A 294 -14.82 -13.85 17.61
N LEU A 295 -14.65 -13.72 16.32
CA LEU A 295 -14.70 -12.46 15.56
C LEU A 295 -16.03 -12.31 14.79
N ASP A 296 -17.08 -12.97 15.24
CA ASP A 296 -18.42 -12.84 14.70
C ASP A 296 -18.79 -11.37 14.48
N GLY A 297 -19.17 -11.04 13.24
CA GLY A 297 -19.63 -9.71 12.85
C GLY A 297 -18.58 -8.82 12.18
N ARG A 298 -17.41 -9.30 11.77
CA ARG A 298 -16.50 -8.52 10.91
C ARG A 298 -16.82 -8.73 9.44
N LEU A 299 -17.16 -7.65 8.79
CA LEU A 299 -17.21 -7.58 7.34
C LEU A 299 -15.83 -7.18 6.82
N GLU A 300 -15.17 -8.10 6.15
CA GLU A 300 -13.91 -7.81 5.45
C GLU A 300 -14.25 -7.38 4.03
N MET A 301 -13.97 -6.12 3.73
CA MET A 301 -14.33 -5.54 2.43
C MET A 301 -13.44 -6.03 1.30
N TYR A 302 -12.13 -6.16 1.56
CA TYR A 302 -11.13 -6.45 0.53
C TYR A 302 -11.10 -7.92 0.10
N ALA A 303 -11.26 -8.83 1.03
CA ALA A 303 -11.26 -10.26 0.75
C ALA A 303 -12.25 -10.99 1.67
N PRO A 304 -12.75 -12.17 1.29
CA PRO A 304 -13.49 -13.02 2.21
C PRO A 304 -12.64 -13.32 3.45
N LYS A 305 -13.28 -13.49 4.60
CA LYS A 305 -12.62 -13.77 5.88
C LYS A 305 -11.61 -14.94 5.77
N GLU A 306 -11.99 -15.98 5.06
CA GLU A 306 -11.18 -17.16 4.81
C GLU A 306 -10.02 -16.88 3.85
N GLY A 307 -10.12 -15.84 3.02
CA GLY A 307 -9.08 -15.39 2.10
C GLY A 307 -8.00 -14.50 2.73
N LEU A 308 -8.18 -14.05 3.98
CA LEU A 308 -7.22 -13.15 4.64
C LEU A 308 -5.82 -13.77 4.83
N ALA A 309 -5.72 -15.09 4.82
CA ALA A 309 -4.44 -15.80 4.92
C ALA A 309 -3.72 -15.98 3.59
N ILE A 310 -4.35 -15.63 2.49
CA ILE A 310 -3.70 -15.70 1.18
C ILE A 310 -2.49 -14.76 1.18
N PRO A 311 -1.29 -15.21 0.79
CA PRO A 311 -0.07 -14.38 0.81
C PRO A 311 -0.18 -13.09 -0.01
N TYR A 312 -1.01 -13.10 -1.05
CA TYR A 312 -1.23 -11.92 -1.90
C TYR A 312 -2.30 -10.97 -1.34
N VAL A 313 -3.05 -11.40 -0.30
CA VAL A 313 -3.92 -10.55 0.51
C VAL A 313 -3.16 -9.99 1.70
N SER A 314 -2.41 -10.85 2.38
CA SER A 314 -1.59 -10.51 3.55
C SER A 314 -0.12 -10.92 3.31
N PRO A 315 0.69 -10.08 2.65
CA PRO A 315 2.06 -10.43 2.24
C PRO A 315 2.96 -10.93 3.37
N ILE A 316 2.73 -10.45 4.59
CA ILE A 316 3.47 -10.90 5.77
C ILE A 316 3.28 -12.40 6.07
N LEU A 317 2.25 -13.04 5.52
CA LEU A 317 1.94 -14.45 5.71
C LEU A 317 2.54 -15.37 4.63
N ALA A 318 3.25 -14.80 3.65
CA ALA A 318 3.91 -15.61 2.62
C ALA A 318 4.88 -16.61 3.24
N GLU A 319 4.98 -17.80 2.64
CA GLU A 319 5.89 -18.86 3.09
C GLU A 319 7.34 -18.38 3.07
N SER A 320 7.72 -17.67 2.02
CA SER A 320 9.02 -17.02 1.88
C SER A 320 8.86 -15.58 1.38
N LEU A 321 9.61 -14.66 1.98
CA LEU A 321 9.79 -13.27 1.53
C LEU A 321 11.16 -13.07 0.87
N CYS A 322 11.83 -14.17 0.52
CA CYS A 322 13.11 -14.16 -0.18
C CYS A 322 12.93 -13.93 -1.68
N ASN A 323 14.03 -13.62 -2.37
CA ASN A 323 14.08 -13.41 -3.83
C ASN A 323 13.14 -12.30 -4.32
N LEU A 324 12.68 -11.41 -3.45
CA LEU A 324 12.01 -10.18 -3.87
C LEU A 324 13.05 -9.18 -4.40
N PRO A 325 12.65 -8.21 -5.23
CA PRO A 325 13.52 -7.08 -5.52
C PRO A 325 13.88 -6.33 -4.23
N PRO A 326 14.97 -5.54 -4.21
CA PRO A 326 15.34 -4.74 -3.05
C PRO A 326 14.16 -3.93 -2.49
N LEU A 327 14.07 -3.83 -1.17
CA LEU A 327 12.97 -3.18 -0.46
C LEU A 327 13.43 -1.97 0.34
N LEU A 328 12.68 -0.87 0.24
CA LEU A 328 12.72 0.22 1.23
C LEU A 328 11.35 0.30 1.92
N LEU A 329 11.33 0.02 3.21
CA LEU A 329 10.15 0.02 4.05
C LEU A 329 10.23 1.20 5.02
N VAL A 330 9.24 2.10 4.96
CA VAL A 330 9.19 3.30 5.79
C VAL A 330 7.94 3.27 6.66
N ALA A 331 8.10 3.51 7.96
CA ALA A 331 6.96 3.57 8.88
C ALA A 331 7.13 4.70 9.89
N GLY A 332 6.00 5.23 10.39
CA GLY A 332 5.97 6.16 11.50
C GLY A 332 6.18 5.45 12.83
N GLY A 333 6.86 6.10 13.77
CA GLY A 333 7.08 5.55 15.11
C GLY A 333 5.80 5.44 15.94
N ASP A 334 4.81 6.28 15.63
CA ASP A 334 3.54 6.39 16.38
C ASP A 334 2.34 5.79 15.61
N GLU A 335 2.60 4.91 14.67
CA GLU A 335 1.54 4.21 13.95
C GLU A 335 1.38 2.75 14.38
N ARG A 336 0.19 2.19 14.11
CA ARG A 336 -0.14 0.82 14.50
C ARG A 336 0.48 -0.24 13.60
N LEU A 337 0.78 0.10 12.35
CA LEU A 337 1.35 -0.82 11.35
C LEU A 337 2.87 -0.93 11.45
N ARG A 338 3.51 -0.18 12.35
CA ARG A 338 4.95 -0.16 12.57
C ARG A 338 5.53 -1.56 12.83
N ASP A 339 4.91 -2.29 13.74
CA ASP A 339 5.43 -3.59 14.17
C ASP A 339 5.30 -4.65 13.07
N GLU A 340 4.29 -4.52 12.20
CA GLU A 340 4.17 -5.33 10.99
C GLU A 340 5.29 -5.04 10.00
N ALA A 341 5.64 -3.75 9.82
CA ALA A 341 6.76 -3.34 8.96
C ALA A 341 8.10 -3.90 9.48
N ILE A 342 8.33 -3.83 10.80
CA ILE A 342 9.52 -4.38 11.45
C ILE A 342 9.61 -5.89 11.22
N TYR A 343 8.52 -6.61 11.48
CA TYR A 343 8.51 -8.07 11.34
C TYR A 343 8.67 -8.50 9.88
N PHE A 344 8.02 -7.81 8.94
CA PHE A 344 8.19 -8.06 7.51
C PHE A 344 9.64 -7.86 7.07
N ALA A 345 10.28 -6.75 7.49
CA ALA A 345 11.66 -6.45 7.17
C ALA A 345 12.61 -7.55 7.67
N HIS A 346 12.44 -7.98 8.92
CA HIS A 346 13.26 -9.06 9.47
C HIS A 346 13.05 -10.39 8.74
N ARG A 347 11.80 -10.74 8.43
CA ARG A 347 11.49 -11.98 7.69
C ARG A 347 12.07 -11.98 6.28
N SER A 348 12.09 -10.84 5.61
CA SER A 348 12.62 -10.74 4.24
C SER A 348 14.15 -10.78 4.19
N ALA A 349 14.81 -10.13 5.15
CA ALA A 349 16.28 -10.02 5.18
C ALA A 349 16.98 -11.15 5.95
N GLU A 350 16.34 -11.68 6.99
CA GLU A 350 16.91 -12.70 7.88
C GLU A 350 15.96 -13.91 8.05
N PRO A 351 15.56 -14.60 6.96
CA PRO A 351 14.50 -15.60 6.98
C PRO A 351 14.80 -16.82 7.87
N ASN A 352 16.06 -17.14 8.09
CA ASN A 352 16.48 -18.23 8.96
C ASN A 352 16.28 -17.92 10.45
N LYS A 353 16.35 -16.64 10.82
CA LYS A 353 16.19 -16.16 12.19
C LYS A 353 14.73 -15.81 12.50
N TYR A 354 14.04 -15.17 11.56
CA TYR A 354 12.65 -14.74 11.72
C TYR A 354 11.73 -15.58 10.85
N LYS A 355 11.23 -16.64 11.44
CA LYS A 355 10.36 -17.61 10.76
C LYS A 355 8.93 -17.06 10.59
N GLY A 356 8.21 -17.59 9.60
CA GLY A 356 6.80 -17.30 9.43
C GLY A 356 5.92 -17.84 10.58
N PRO A 357 4.60 -17.56 10.54
CA PRO A 357 3.67 -18.08 11.52
C PRO A 357 3.75 -19.62 11.63
N SER A 358 3.38 -20.17 12.79
CA SER A 358 3.52 -21.60 13.07
C SER A 358 2.80 -22.52 12.07
N TYR A 359 1.69 -22.07 11.47
CA TYR A 359 0.99 -22.82 10.43
C TYR A 359 1.75 -22.91 9.08
N ASN A 360 2.79 -22.08 8.91
CA ASN A 360 3.75 -22.15 7.80
C ASN A 360 5.05 -22.90 8.18
N ALA A 361 5.09 -23.53 9.37
CA ALA A 361 6.28 -24.23 9.82
C ALA A 361 6.70 -25.33 8.81
N GLY A 362 7.97 -25.33 8.44
CA GLY A 362 8.53 -26.26 7.45
C GLY A 362 8.20 -25.96 5.99
N LYS A 363 7.40 -24.94 5.70
CA LYS A 363 7.10 -24.56 4.31
C LYS A 363 8.19 -23.68 3.70
N PHE A 364 8.85 -22.85 4.51
CA PHE A 364 9.98 -22.03 4.07
C PHE A 364 11.11 -22.92 3.50
N GLU A 365 11.46 -23.98 4.20
CA GLU A 365 12.52 -24.91 3.80
C GLU A 365 12.22 -25.64 2.47
N LYS A 366 10.95 -25.70 2.08
CA LYS A 366 10.48 -26.30 0.80
C LYS A 366 10.29 -25.25 -0.30
N SER A 367 10.33 -23.97 0.04
CA SER A 367 10.20 -22.89 -0.95
C SER A 367 11.39 -22.86 -1.91
N PRO A 368 11.19 -22.64 -3.22
CA PRO A 368 12.28 -22.43 -4.16
C PRO A 368 13.00 -21.08 -3.93
N PHE A 369 12.42 -20.19 -3.12
CA PHE A 369 12.90 -18.84 -2.86
C PHE A 369 13.62 -18.81 -1.51
N GLN A 370 14.96 -18.86 -1.52
CA GLN A 370 15.80 -18.98 -0.33
C GLN A 370 16.79 -17.81 -0.16
N THR A 371 17.03 -17.02 -1.22
CA THR A 371 17.98 -15.90 -1.15
C THR A 371 17.37 -14.74 -0.37
N PRO A 372 17.95 -14.32 0.77
CA PRO A 372 17.46 -13.19 1.53
C PRO A 372 17.27 -11.95 0.65
N THR A 373 16.17 -11.24 0.86
CA THR A 373 15.88 -9.99 0.16
C THR A 373 16.67 -8.85 0.81
N ASN A 374 17.38 -8.04 0.00
CA ASN A 374 17.99 -6.82 0.50
C ASN A 374 16.90 -5.86 0.95
N THR A 375 16.85 -5.56 2.26
CA THR A 375 15.76 -4.79 2.87
C THR A 375 16.29 -3.69 3.77
N THR A 376 15.92 -2.46 3.49
CA THR A 376 16.14 -1.31 4.36
C THR A 376 14.82 -0.96 5.05
N LEU A 377 14.82 -0.91 6.37
CA LEU A 377 13.71 -0.43 7.20
C LEU A 377 14.08 0.90 7.84
N GLU A 378 13.18 1.88 7.75
CA GLU A 378 13.32 3.19 8.37
C GLU A 378 12.07 3.53 9.20
N ILE A 379 12.23 3.67 10.51
CA ILE A 379 11.18 4.08 11.44
C ILE A 379 11.39 5.54 11.81
N TYR A 380 10.45 6.40 11.45
CA TYR A 380 10.50 7.83 11.74
C TYR A 380 9.82 8.13 13.08
N GLU A 381 10.62 8.45 14.11
CA GLU A 381 10.13 8.74 15.47
C GLU A 381 9.10 9.89 15.43
N GLU A 382 8.08 9.80 16.30
CA GLU A 382 7.00 10.79 16.44
C GLU A 382 6.10 10.96 15.19
N MET A 383 6.36 10.22 14.12
CA MET A 383 5.57 10.33 12.87
C MET A 383 4.37 9.38 12.87
N LEU A 384 3.34 9.85 12.20
CA LEU A 384 2.04 9.20 12.02
C LEU A 384 1.99 8.38 10.74
N HIS A 385 0.85 7.70 10.57
CA HIS A 385 0.51 7.01 9.32
C HIS A 385 0.43 8.00 8.14
N VAL A 386 1.18 7.72 7.06
CA VAL A 386 1.29 8.54 5.83
C VAL A 386 1.68 10.01 6.11
N PHE A 387 2.64 10.21 7.02
CA PHE A 387 3.17 11.55 7.33
C PHE A 387 3.78 12.27 6.12
N GLN A 388 4.09 11.55 5.05
CA GLN A 388 4.60 12.10 3.79
C GLN A 388 3.64 13.08 3.12
N GLY A 389 2.36 13.04 3.45
CA GLY A 389 1.38 14.05 3.05
C GLY A 389 1.42 15.35 3.86
N MET A 390 2.25 15.45 4.90
CA MET A 390 2.34 16.58 5.82
C MET A 390 3.72 17.25 5.73
N GLU A 391 3.78 18.57 6.03
CA GLU A 391 5.05 19.27 6.06
C GLU A 391 5.78 19.03 7.40
N HIS A 392 6.95 18.39 7.34
CA HIS A 392 7.83 18.14 8.49
C HIS A 392 9.26 17.81 8.03
N THR A 393 10.26 17.98 8.90
CA THR A 393 11.66 17.58 8.61
C THR A 393 11.75 16.10 8.27
N SER A 394 11.05 15.23 9.02
CA SER A 394 10.97 13.79 8.75
C SER A 394 10.38 13.48 7.38
N THR A 395 9.39 14.26 6.91
CA THR A 395 8.81 14.13 5.57
C THR A 395 9.85 14.41 4.49
N THR A 396 10.57 15.52 4.61
CA THR A 396 11.65 15.87 3.67
C THR A 396 12.70 14.76 3.64
N LYS A 397 13.12 14.28 4.82
CA LYS A 397 14.11 13.21 4.94
C LYS A 397 13.63 11.89 4.33
N SER A 398 12.37 11.51 4.57
CA SER A 398 11.76 10.32 3.98
C SER A 398 11.76 10.37 2.45
N TYR A 399 11.44 11.51 1.85
CA TYR A 399 11.54 11.69 0.39
C TYR A 399 12.97 11.57 -0.12
N GLU A 400 13.95 12.21 0.56
CA GLU A 400 15.38 12.13 0.18
C GLU A 400 15.86 10.67 0.17
N ARG A 401 15.54 9.92 1.23
CA ARG A 401 15.91 8.52 1.35
C ARG A 401 15.25 7.64 0.30
N THR A 402 13.97 7.91 0.02
CA THR A 402 13.23 7.21 -1.03
C THR A 402 13.86 7.45 -2.40
N VAL A 403 14.22 8.70 -2.72
CA VAL A 403 14.88 9.06 -3.98
C VAL A 403 16.27 8.42 -4.08
N GLU A 404 17.05 8.45 -3.01
CA GLU A 404 18.35 7.80 -2.96
C GLU A 404 18.24 6.29 -3.24
N PHE A 405 17.30 5.61 -2.58
CA PHE A 405 17.04 4.19 -2.83
C PHE A 405 16.66 3.94 -4.30
N MET A 406 15.72 4.71 -4.84
CA MET A 406 15.29 4.59 -6.24
C MET A 406 16.45 4.75 -7.21
N ASN A 407 17.33 5.74 -6.97
CA ASN A 407 18.49 5.99 -7.80
C ASN A 407 19.53 4.86 -7.74
N ARG A 408 19.66 4.18 -6.58
CA ARG A 408 20.55 3.01 -6.44
C ARG A 408 19.99 1.79 -7.15
N VAL A 409 18.71 1.46 -6.96
CA VAL A 409 18.11 0.26 -7.55
C VAL A 409 17.96 0.35 -9.08
N THR A 410 17.84 1.55 -9.62
CA THR A 410 17.81 1.80 -11.08
C THR A 410 19.19 2.12 -11.66
N ASN A 411 20.24 1.95 -10.85
CA ASN A 411 21.63 2.19 -11.22
C ASN A 411 21.95 3.62 -11.72
N VAL A 412 21.11 4.61 -11.34
CA VAL A 412 21.36 6.03 -11.68
C VAL A 412 22.61 6.54 -10.96
N LEU A 413 22.83 6.12 -9.71
CA LEU A 413 24.03 6.49 -8.93
C LEU A 413 25.27 5.67 -9.29
N ASN A 414 25.11 4.57 -10.04
CA ASN A 414 26.19 3.61 -10.30
C ASN A 414 26.91 3.15 -9.02
N GLU A 415 26.16 2.99 -7.93
CA GLU A 415 26.63 2.56 -6.63
C GLU A 415 25.83 1.33 -6.18
N PRO A 416 26.48 0.34 -5.53
CA PRO A 416 25.78 -0.83 -5.02
C PRO A 416 24.81 -0.43 -3.91
N LEU A 417 23.77 -1.24 -3.73
CA LEU A 417 22.91 -1.13 -2.55
C LEU A 417 23.72 -1.46 -1.28
N PRO A 418 23.53 -0.70 -0.20
CA PRO A 418 24.05 -1.07 1.08
C PRO A 418 23.44 -2.40 1.56
N PRO A 419 24.10 -3.11 2.48
CA PRO A 419 23.48 -4.27 3.14
C PRO A 419 22.15 -3.91 3.81
N SER A 420 21.31 -4.93 4.03
CA SER A 420 20.07 -4.77 4.79
C SER A 420 20.31 -4.06 6.11
N SER A 421 19.42 -3.12 6.44
CA SER A 421 19.57 -2.28 7.64
C SER A 421 18.22 -1.93 8.26
N TYR A 422 18.23 -1.69 9.57
CA TYR A 422 17.05 -1.35 10.35
C TYR A 422 17.36 -0.11 11.17
N ASN A 423 16.74 1.01 10.82
CA ASN A 423 17.09 2.33 11.34
C ASN A 423 15.89 3.01 12.02
N CYS A 424 16.16 3.71 13.12
CA CYS A 424 15.29 4.78 13.61
C CYS A 424 15.82 6.12 13.12
N ILE A 425 14.94 7.00 12.69
CA ILE A 425 15.24 8.37 12.31
C ILE A 425 14.48 9.28 13.27
N ASN A 426 15.21 10.06 14.04
CA ASN A 426 14.61 11.01 14.98
C ASN A 426 14.01 12.23 14.26
N ALA A 427 13.29 13.07 14.98
CA ALA A 427 12.64 14.26 14.43
C ALA A 427 13.62 15.29 13.81
N LYS A 428 14.92 15.19 14.11
CA LYS A 428 15.97 16.02 13.51
C LYS A 428 16.53 15.41 12.21
N GLY A 429 16.11 14.21 11.85
CA GLY A 429 16.61 13.48 10.69
C GLY A 429 17.91 12.71 10.95
N GLU A 430 18.29 12.51 12.21
CA GLU A 430 19.49 11.76 12.61
C GLU A 430 19.17 10.27 12.67
N PHE A 431 20.10 9.45 12.17
CA PHE A 431 19.99 8.00 12.12
C PHE A 431 20.50 7.36 13.40
N GLY A 432 19.76 6.38 13.89
CA GLY A 432 20.16 5.49 14.98
C GLY A 432 19.73 4.05 14.68
N PRO A 433 20.24 3.08 15.44
CA PRO A 433 19.78 1.70 15.33
C PRO A 433 18.29 1.60 15.72
N LEU A 434 17.61 0.61 15.18
CA LEU A 434 16.24 0.29 15.60
C LEU A 434 16.26 -0.01 17.11
N LYS A 435 15.53 0.78 17.88
CA LYS A 435 15.40 0.57 19.32
C LYS A 435 14.61 -0.70 19.56
N GLU A 436 15.19 -1.66 20.29
CA GLU A 436 14.40 -2.76 20.83
C GLU A 436 13.31 -2.16 21.71
N HIS A 437 12.06 -2.35 21.32
CA HIS A 437 10.96 -2.00 22.20
C HIS A 437 11.04 -2.94 23.39
N HIS A 438 11.49 -2.42 24.52
CA HIS A 438 11.40 -3.12 25.79
C HIS A 438 9.96 -3.67 25.90
N LYS A 439 9.85 -4.99 25.94
CA LYS A 439 8.63 -5.64 26.43
C LYS A 439 8.32 -4.94 27.74
N LYS A 440 7.27 -4.15 27.80
CA LYS A 440 6.71 -3.74 29.09
C LYS A 440 6.39 -5.06 29.76
N SER A 441 7.20 -5.42 30.76
CA SER A 441 6.89 -6.45 31.70
C SER A 441 5.48 -6.18 32.20
N SER A 442 4.60 -7.10 31.91
CA SER A 442 3.22 -7.16 32.34
C SER A 442 3.08 -6.98 33.84
#